data_ff38497ff9e8b94edf8459057ca7bb49
#
_entry.id   ff38497ff9e8b94edf8459057ca7bb49
#
_cell.length_a   1.000
_cell.length_b   1.000
_cell.length_c   1.000
_cell.angle_alpha   90.00
_cell.angle_beta   90.00
_cell.angle_gamma   90.00
#
_symmetry.space_group_name_H-M   'P 1'
#
loop_
_entity.id
_entity.type
_entity.pdbx_description
1 polymer ?
#
loop_
_entity_poly.entity_id
_entity_poly.type
_entity_poly.pdbx_seq_one_letter_code
_entity_poly.pdbx_strand_id
1 'polypeptide(L)'
;MLTGISAELRGKILVDVANPLDFSSGFPPHLSVVNTDSLAEQIQRALPETFVVKSLNTVNAAVMVEPSRVPGPHSVFVSGNDKAAKGRVMDFLRSLGWHSIIDLGDITSARAAEQILPLWVRLYGVLGTADFNIAVMKA
;
A
#
# COMPACT_ATOMS: atom_id res chain seq x y z
N MET A 1 -19.11 4.15 -3.02
CA MET A 1 -18.93 3.07 -4.02
C MET A 1 -18.66 1.72 -3.35
N LEU A 2 -17.68 1.57 -2.45
CA LEU A 2 -17.40 0.28 -1.77
C LEU A 2 -18.53 -0.21 -0.85
N THR A 3 -19.30 0.70 -0.26
CA THR A 3 -20.44 0.35 0.61
C THR A 3 -21.54 -0.43 -0.13
N GLY A 4 -21.66 -0.29 -1.46
CA GLY A 4 -22.63 -1.03 -2.28
C GLY A 4 -22.33 -2.53 -2.41
N ILE A 5 -21.10 -2.98 -2.03
CA ILE A 5 -20.65 -4.37 -2.06
C ILE A 5 -20.20 -4.87 -0.69
N SER A 6 -20.61 -4.21 0.38
CA SER A 6 -20.18 -4.53 1.75
C SER A 6 -20.58 -5.94 2.19
N ALA A 7 -21.76 -6.42 1.75
CA ALA A 7 -22.23 -7.76 2.07
C ALA A 7 -21.35 -8.85 1.42
N GLU A 8 -20.91 -8.64 0.20
CA GLU A 8 -20.04 -9.56 -0.55
C GLU A 8 -18.62 -9.61 0.02
N LEU A 9 -18.17 -8.52 0.66
CA LEU A 9 -16.84 -8.39 1.25
C LEU A 9 -16.77 -8.84 2.72
N ARG A 10 -17.91 -9.10 3.35
CA ARG A 10 -17.97 -9.55 4.74
C ARG A 10 -17.09 -10.77 4.98
N GLY A 11 -16.22 -10.70 5.97
CA GLY A 11 -15.30 -11.77 6.35
C GLY A 11 -14.17 -12.05 5.35
N LYS A 12 -14.06 -11.25 4.29
CA LYS A 12 -12.98 -11.39 3.30
C LYS A 12 -11.80 -10.48 3.63
N ILE A 13 -10.67 -10.80 3.03
CA ILE A 13 -9.49 -9.94 3.07
C ILE A 13 -9.53 -9.04 1.83
N LEU A 14 -9.44 -7.74 2.05
CA LEU A 14 -9.30 -6.73 1.01
C LEU A 14 -7.88 -6.15 1.06
N VAL A 15 -7.08 -6.42 0.03
CA VAL A 15 -5.78 -5.78 -0.12
C VAL A 15 -5.98 -4.41 -0.77
N ASP A 16 -5.73 -3.35 -0.02
CA ASP A 16 -5.82 -1.98 -0.51
C ASP A 16 -4.46 -1.55 -1.07
N VAL A 17 -4.41 -1.33 -2.38
CA VAL A 17 -3.22 -0.87 -3.12
C VAL A 17 -3.34 0.58 -3.56
N ALA A 18 -4.45 1.27 -3.23
CA ALA A 18 -4.74 2.61 -3.69
C ALA A 18 -3.95 3.69 -2.95
N ASN A 19 -3.89 4.88 -3.53
CA ASN A 19 -3.29 6.05 -2.93
C ASN A 19 -4.25 7.25 -3.03
N PRO A 20 -4.30 8.11 -2.00
CA PRO A 20 -5.17 9.28 -1.99
C PRO A 20 -4.56 10.44 -2.78
N LEU A 21 -4.19 10.21 -4.04
CA LEU A 21 -3.60 11.23 -4.93
C LEU A 21 -4.69 12.09 -5.55
N ASP A 22 -4.53 13.40 -5.44
CA ASP A 22 -5.40 14.41 -6.03
C ASP A 22 -4.65 15.20 -7.11
N PHE A 23 -5.13 15.10 -8.35
CA PHE A 23 -4.59 15.78 -9.53
C PHE A 23 -5.36 17.03 -9.90
N SER A 24 -6.31 17.49 -9.10
CA SER A 24 -7.16 18.65 -9.40
C SER A 24 -6.37 19.95 -9.61
N SER A 25 -5.19 20.06 -8.99
CA SER A 25 -4.25 21.19 -9.17
C SER A 25 -3.14 20.89 -10.19
N GLY A 26 -3.22 19.78 -10.93
CA GLY A 26 -2.23 19.39 -11.94
C GLY A 26 -1.17 18.45 -11.39
N PHE A 27 0.02 18.47 -12.01
CA PHE A 27 1.16 17.64 -11.61
C PHE A 27 2.27 18.52 -11.02
N PRO A 28 2.96 18.09 -9.92
CA PRO A 28 2.75 16.86 -9.17
C PRO A 28 1.44 16.88 -8.38
N PRO A 29 0.78 15.72 -8.19
CA PRO A 29 -0.41 15.60 -7.37
C PRO A 29 -0.08 15.84 -5.89
N HIS A 30 -1.08 16.23 -5.11
CA HIS A 30 -0.99 16.23 -3.66
C HIS A 30 -1.82 15.09 -3.05
N LEU A 31 -1.66 14.85 -1.74
CA LEU A 31 -2.46 13.88 -1.01
C LEU A 31 -3.76 14.54 -0.52
N SER A 32 -4.91 13.93 -0.82
CA SER A 32 -6.21 14.40 -0.33
C SER A 32 -6.48 14.01 1.13
N VAL A 33 -5.74 13.04 1.66
CA VAL A 33 -5.82 12.57 3.06
C VAL A 33 -4.40 12.45 3.59
N VAL A 34 -4.12 13.08 4.73
CA VAL A 34 -2.78 13.10 5.33
C VAL A 34 -2.85 13.15 6.86
N ASN A 35 -1.71 12.89 7.51
CA ASN A 35 -1.40 13.09 8.92
C ASN A 35 -2.23 12.22 9.86
N THR A 36 -3.46 12.59 10.15
CA THR A 36 -4.31 11.99 11.18
C THR A 36 -5.26 10.92 10.64
N ASP A 37 -5.26 10.69 9.32
CA ASP A 37 -6.10 9.70 8.65
C ASP A 37 -5.40 9.16 7.40
N SER A 38 -5.92 8.07 6.83
CA SER A 38 -5.48 7.45 5.58
C SER A 38 -6.65 6.94 4.76
N LEU A 39 -6.44 6.73 3.48
CA LEU A 39 -7.44 6.08 2.62
C LEU A 39 -7.79 4.67 3.14
N ALA A 40 -6.78 3.91 3.58
CA ALA A 40 -6.99 2.58 4.15
C ALA A 40 -7.88 2.60 5.40
N GLU A 41 -7.70 3.58 6.29
CA GLU A 41 -8.57 3.76 7.47
C GLU A 41 -10.01 4.10 7.07
N GLN A 42 -10.17 4.96 6.06
CA GLN A 42 -11.51 5.30 5.53
C GLN A 42 -12.20 4.07 4.95
N ILE A 43 -11.48 3.23 4.21
CA ILE A 43 -12.00 1.97 3.66
C ILE A 43 -12.38 1.02 4.80
N GLN A 44 -11.52 0.87 5.82
CA GLN A 44 -11.81 0.00 6.98
C GLN A 44 -13.04 0.47 7.75
N ARG A 45 -13.24 1.78 7.94
CA ARG A 45 -14.46 2.32 8.58
C ARG A 45 -15.70 2.10 7.73
N ALA A 46 -15.59 2.18 6.41
CA ALA A 46 -16.72 1.93 5.50
C ALA A 46 -17.07 0.43 5.38
N LEU A 47 -16.11 -0.45 5.67
CA LEU A 47 -16.25 -1.91 5.58
C LEU A 47 -15.83 -2.58 6.90
N PRO A 48 -16.58 -2.39 7.99
CA PRO A 48 -16.15 -2.82 9.33
C PRO A 48 -16.05 -4.33 9.49
N GLU A 49 -16.74 -5.11 8.66
CA GLU A 49 -16.72 -6.57 8.69
C GLU A 49 -15.74 -7.18 7.65
N THR A 50 -14.94 -6.35 6.98
CA THR A 50 -13.91 -6.75 6.02
C THR A 50 -12.53 -6.56 6.65
N PHE A 51 -11.62 -7.51 6.44
CA PHE A 51 -10.24 -7.40 6.90
C PHE A 51 -9.42 -6.60 5.89
N VAL A 52 -9.34 -5.28 6.07
CA VAL A 52 -8.56 -4.41 5.18
C VAL A 52 -7.07 -4.51 5.51
N VAL A 53 -6.27 -4.77 4.49
CA VAL A 53 -4.81 -4.82 4.58
C VAL A 53 -4.23 -3.89 3.54
N LYS A 54 -3.57 -2.82 3.97
CA LYS A 54 -2.81 -1.90 3.12
C LYS A 54 -1.50 -2.53 2.72
N SER A 55 -1.22 -2.59 1.42
CA SER A 55 0.08 -3.02 0.90
C SER A 55 0.26 -2.61 -0.57
N LEU A 56 1.48 -2.77 -1.11
CA LEU A 56 1.83 -2.60 -2.52
C LEU A 56 1.64 -1.18 -3.09
N ASN A 57 1.11 -0.25 -2.33
CA ASN A 57 0.81 1.11 -2.79
C ASN A 57 2.05 1.96 -3.10
N THR A 58 3.24 1.50 -2.73
CA THR A 58 4.51 2.22 -2.90
C THR A 58 5.30 1.79 -4.15
N VAL A 59 4.73 0.95 -4.99
CA VAL A 59 5.35 0.45 -6.24
C VAL A 59 4.35 0.47 -7.40
N ASN A 60 4.85 0.48 -8.63
CA ASN A 60 4.00 0.37 -9.81
C ASN A 60 3.42 -1.06 -9.98
N ALA A 61 2.38 -1.18 -10.80
CA ALA A 61 1.66 -2.44 -11.00
C ALA A 61 2.55 -3.60 -11.49
N ALA A 62 3.56 -3.32 -12.32
CA ALA A 62 4.47 -4.35 -12.82
C ALA A 62 5.37 -4.90 -11.70
N VAL A 63 5.88 -4.02 -10.84
CA VAL A 63 6.71 -4.40 -9.69
C VAL A 63 5.88 -5.10 -8.61
N MET A 64 4.59 -4.78 -8.45
CA MET A 64 3.71 -5.47 -7.50
C MET A 64 3.75 -6.99 -7.68
N VAL A 65 3.65 -7.43 -8.93
CA VAL A 65 3.53 -8.86 -9.29
C VAL A 65 4.85 -9.51 -9.66
N GLU A 66 5.86 -8.71 -9.99
CA GLU A 66 7.20 -9.16 -10.37
C GLU A 66 8.27 -8.28 -9.72
N PRO A 67 8.50 -8.43 -8.40
CA PRO A 67 9.46 -7.58 -7.68
C PRO A 67 10.90 -7.70 -8.20
N SER A 68 11.27 -8.79 -8.87
CA SER A 68 12.57 -8.99 -9.51
C SER A 68 12.91 -7.98 -10.61
N ARG A 69 11.91 -7.22 -11.11
CA ARG A 69 12.14 -6.11 -12.04
C ARG A 69 13.04 -5.01 -11.44
N VAL A 70 13.02 -4.88 -10.12
CA VAL A 70 13.92 -3.99 -9.38
C VAL A 70 14.95 -4.84 -8.65
N PRO A 71 16.25 -4.74 -8.98
CA PRO A 71 17.27 -5.53 -8.33
C PRO A 71 17.54 -5.06 -6.90
N GLY A 72 17.96 -5.98 -6.05
CA GLY A 72 18.38 -5.70 -4.69
C GLY A 72 17.28 -5.92 -3.62
N PRO A 73 17.61 -5.67 -2.35
CA PRO A 73 16.75 -5.99 -1.21
C PRO A 73 15.73 -4.88 -0.91
N HIS A 74 14.93 -4.48 -1.89
CA HIS A 74 13.90 -3.47 -1.72
C HIS A 74 12.68 -4.02 -0.96
N SER A 75 11.92 -3.14 -0.30
CA SER A 75 10.93 -3.50 0.70
C SER A 75 9.50 -3.24 0.24
N VAL A 76 8.56 -4.04 0.76
CA VAL A 76 7.13 -3.80 0.71
C VAL A 76 6.57 -3.72 2.12
N PHE A 77 5.55 -2.89 2.33
CA PHE A 77 4.96 -2.61 3.62
C PHE A 77 3.58 -3.23 3.75
N VAL A 78 3.20 -3.63 4.98
CA VAL A 78 1.89 -4.20 5.28
C VAL A 78 1.34 -3.52 6.54
N SER A 79 0.07 -3.08 6.49
CA SER A 79 -0.66 -2.51 7.62
C SER A 79 -2.07 -3.08 7.68
N GLY A 80 -2.58 -3.40 8.87
CA GLY A 80 -3.94 -3.92 9.03
C GLY A 80 -4.22 -4.33 10.46
N ASN A 81 -5.50 -4.33 10.85
CA ASN A 81 -5.91 -4.60 12.22
C ASN A 81 -5.89 -6.10 12.57
N ASP A 82 -6.15 -6.98 11.60
CA ASP A 82 -6.23 -8.41 11.82
C ASP A 82 -4.90 -9.10 11.51
N LYS A 83 -4.31 -9.73 12.52
CA LYS A 83 -3.01 -10.40 12.41
C LYS A 83 -3.03 -11.58 11.45
N ALA A 84 -4.11 -12.36 11.43
CA ALA A 84 -4.22 -13.52 10.56
C ALA A 84 -4.39 -13.10 9.09
N ALA A 85 -5.20 -12.07 8.83
CA ALA A 85 -5.35 -11.48 7.50
C ALA A 85 -4.02 -10.93 6.96
N LYS A 86 -3.27 -10.17 7.79
CA LYS A 86 -1.93 -9.71 7.42
C LYS A 86 -0.99 -10.88 7.10
N GLY A 87 -1.00 -11.92 7.92
CA GLY A 87 -0.19 -13.12 7.69
C GLY A 87 -0.46 -13.75 6.33
N ARG A 88 -1.73 -13.90 5.95
CA ARG A 88 -2.12 -14.43 4.63
C ARG A 88 -1.69 -13.52 3.48
N VAL A 89 -1.79 -12.21 3.65
CA VAL A 89 -1.29 -11.25 2.65
C VAL A 89 0.22 -11.34 2.52
N MET A 90 0.96 -11.45 3.62
CA MET A 90 2.42 -11.62 3.59
C MET A 90 2.83 -12.92 2.90
N ASP A 91 2.10 -14.02 3.10
CA ASP A 91 2.35 -15.29 2.39
C ASP A 91 2.08 -15.15 0.88
N PHE A 92 1.02 -14.46 0.52
CA PHE A 92 0.73 -14.12 -0.88
C PHE A 92 1.86 -13.28 -1.50
N LEU A 93 2.35 -12.26 -0.80
CA LEU A 93 3.48 -11.44 -1.26
C LEU A 93 4.75 -12.28 -1.46
N ARG A 94 5.04 -13.21 -0.55
CA ARG A 94 6.16 -14.15 -0.71
C ARG A 94 6.01 -15.02 -1.95
N SER A 95 4.80 -15.48 -2.26
CA SER A 95 4.52 -16.27 -3.47
C SER A 95 4.77 -15.49 -4.77
N LEU A 96 4.69 -14.15 -4.73
CA LEU A 96 5.04 -13.26 -5.83
C LEU A 96 6.56 -12.96 -5.92
N GLY A 97 7.35 -13.41 -4.93
CA GLY A 97 8.80 -13.19 -4.89
C GLY A 97 9.25 -12.02 -4.01
N TRP A 98 8.38 -11.46 -3.18
CA TRP A 98 8.78 -10.44 -2.20
C TRP A 98 9.54 -11.08 -1.04
N HIS A 99 10.75 -10.57 -0.76
CA HIS A 99 11.62 -11.09 0.32
C HIS A 99 11.67 -10.14 1.53
N SER A 100 11.68 -8.84 1.31
CA SER A 100 11.68 -7.84 2.38
C SER A 100 10.25 -7.30 2.59
N ILE A 101 9.50 -7.95 3.45
CA ILE A 101 8.12 -7.58 3.81
C ILE A 101 8.13 -7.05 5.24
N ILE A 102 7.73 -5.80 5.42
CA ILE A 102 7.76 -5.10 6.70
C ILE A 102 6.34 -4.86 7.20
N ASP A 103 5.98 -5.48 8.32
CA ASP A 103 4.72 -5.21 9.01
C ASP A 103 4.86 -3.91 9.81
N LEU A 104 4.10 -2.88 9.42
CA LEU A 104 4.11 -1.57 10.08
C LEU A 104 3.19 -1.49 11.29
N GLY A 105 2.28 -2.47 11.47
CA GLY A 105 1.34 -2.51 12.59
C GLY A 105 -0.13 -2.52 12.16
N ASP A 106 -0.98 -1.83 12.93
CA ASP A 106 -2.41 -1.72 12.64
C ASP A 106 -2.71 -0.83 11.42
N ILE A 107 -4.00 -0.67 11.09
CA ILE A 107 -4.41 0.08 9.89
C ILE A 107 -3.99 1.55 9.95
N THR A 108 -3.78 2.13 11.13
CA THR A 108 -3.34 3.54 11.26
C THR A 108 -1.92 3.74 10.72
N SER A 109 -1.10 2.68 10.70
CA SER A 109 0.24 2.73 10.12
C SER A 109 0.24 2.87 8.59
N ALA A 110 -0.89 2.65 7.93
CA ALA A 110 -1.07 2.94 6.50
C ALA A 110 -0.82 4.42 6.16
N ARG A 111 -1.01 5.32 7.12
CA ARG A 111 -0.65 6.75 6.98
C ARG A 111 0.78 6.94 6.49
N ALA A 112 1.72 6.20 7.06
CA ALA A 112 3.13 6.27 6.66
C ALA A 112 3.35 5.80 5.22
N ALA A 113 2.75 4.67 4.85
CA ALA A 113 2.87 4.11 3.49
C ALA A 113 2.20 4.99 2.43
N GLU A 114 1.12 5.70 2.76
CA GLU A 114 0.49 6.65 1.85
C GLU A 114 1.26 7.96 1.74
N GLN A 115 1.80 8.47 2.85
CA GLN A 115 2.50 9.76 2.89
C GLN A 115 3.90 9.73 2.25
N ILE A 116 4.42 8.57 1.89
CA ILE A 116 5.66 8.48 1.11
C ILE A 116 5.45 8.81 -0.38
N LEU A 117 4.21 8.84 -0.85
CA LEU A 117 3.89 9.02 -2.27
C LEU A 117 4.39 10.34 -2.88
N PRO A 118 4.44 11.48 -2.18
CA PRO A 118 5.08 12.68 -2.72
C PRO A 118 6.55 12.44 -3.11
N LEU A 119 7.30 11.65 -2.32
CA LEU A 119 8.66 11.24 -2.67
C LEU A 119 8.66 10.30 -3.88
N TRP A 120 7.75 9.33 -3.91
CA TRP A 120 7.63 8.39 -5.04
C TRP A 120 7.37 9.13 -6.36
N VAL A 121 6.42 10.05 -6.38
CA VAL A 121 6.08 10.86 -7.56
C VAL A 121 7.29 11.69 -8.02
N ARG A 122 8.04 12.26 -7.06
CA ARG A 122 9.25 13.03 -7.37
C ARG A 122 10.34 12.15 -7.99
N LEU A 123 10.56 10.97 -7.42
CA LEU A 123 11.52 9.99 -7.94
C LEU A 123 11.14 9.53 -9.35
N TYR A 124 9.87 9.24 -9.60
CA TYR A 124 9.37 8.90 -10.93
C TYR A 124 9.76 9.97 -11.97
N GLY A 125 9.55 11.25 -11.64
CA GLY A 125 9.91 12.35 -12.54
C GLY A 125 11.41 12.51 -12.77
N VAL A 126 12.24 12.23 -11.76
CA VAL A 126 13.71 12.36 -11.84
C VAL A 126 14.36 11.16 -12.53
N LEU A 127 13.89 9.94 -12.22
CA LEU A 127 14.46 8.70 -12.76
C LEU A 127 13.96 8.38 -14.17
N GLY A 128 12.84 8.93 -14.60
CA GLY A 128 12.24 8.66 -15.91
C GLY A 128 11.71 7.24 -16.08
N THR A 129 11.52 6.51 -14.99
CA THR A 129 10.98 5.15 -14.97
C THR A 129 10.15 4.94 -13.72
N ALA A 130 9.15 4.04 -13.78
CA ALA A 130 8.39 3.58 -12.64
C ALA A 130 8.95 2.27 -12.03
N ASP A 131 9.92 1.65 -12.68
CA ASP A 131 10.57 0.42 -12.20
C ASP A 131 11.66 0.77 -11.19
N PHE A 132 11.24 1.20 -10.00
CA PHE A 132 12.08 1.46 -8.83
C PHE A 132 11.32 1.16 -7.55
N ASN A 133 12.03 1.02 -6.45
CA ASN A 133 11.45 0.89 -5.12
C ASN A 133 12.43 1.38 -4.05
N ILE A 134 11.95 1.45 -2.81
CA ILE A 134 12.69 1.88 -1.64
C ILE A 134 13.15 0.64 -0.86
N ALA A 135 14.38 0.67 -0.35
CA ALA A 135 14.91 -0.34 0.54
C ALA A 135 15.06 0.22 1.97
N VAL A 136 14.67 -0.56 2.96
CA VAL A 136 14.93 -0.26 4.38
C VAL A 136 16.12 -1.08 4.82
N MET A 137 17.21 -0.37 5.14
CA MET A 137 18.44 -0.99 5.63
C MET A 137 18.53 -0.79 7.15
N LYS A 138 18.91 -1.83 7.85
CA LYS A 138 19.18 -1.76 9.30
C LYS A 138 20.52 -2.43 9.63
N ALA A 139 21.12 -1.98 10.69
CA ALA A 139 22.31 -2.63 11.26
C ALA A 139 21.95 -4.02 11.87
#